data_dee52809f7b68080f90f12e2e2139367
#
_entry.id   dee52809f7b68080f90f12e2e2139367
#
_cell.length_a   1.000
_cell.length_b   1.000
_cell.length_c   1.000
_cell.angle_alpha   90.00
_cell.angle_beta   90.00
_cell.angle_gamma   90.00
#
_symmetry.space_group_name_H-M   'P 1'
#
loop_
_entity.id
_entity.type
_entity.pdbx_description
1 polymer ?
#
loop_
_entity_poly.entity_id
_entity_poly.type
_entity_poly.pdbx_seq_one_letter_code
_entity_poly.pdbx_strand_id
1 'polypeptide(L)'
;MTERRHTTPAIDVAVTDPRDPVARHCLRAYFAELAARFAGGFDPGRSISADDDELVPPAGLLLVATRHGEPAGCGALKLHADGRAEIKRMWVAPGARGLGLGRRLLTALETEAAARGATVLRLETNRALGEAIRLYRSAGYREVAAFNDEPYAHHWFEKPVEPTDREGNDPWTPPTSPSASRT
;
A
#
# COMPACT_ATOMS: atom_id res chain seq x y z
N MET A 1 8.37 39.81 19.90
CA MET A 1 8.23 39.38 18.51
C MET A 1 8.44 37.87 18.51
N THR A 2 7.34 37.10 18.62
CA THR A 2 7.37 35.65 18.82
C THR A 2 7.29 34.98 17.44
N GLU A 3 8.40 34.44 16.99
CA GLU A 3 8.49 33.65 15.77
C GLU A 3 7.57 32.42 15.90
N ARG A 4 6.47 32.43 15.18
CA ARG A 4 5.65 31.21 14.99
C ARG A 4 6.45 30.26 14.10
N ARG A 5 7.11 29.31 14.70
CA ARG A 5 7.64 28.16 13.96
C ARG A 5 6.45 27.48 13.28
N HIS A 6 6.37 27.60 11.96
CA HIS A 6 5.49 26.80 11.14
C HIS A 6 6.01 25.35 11.20
N THR A 7 5.55 24.62 12.21
CA THR A 7 5.75 23.18 12.25
C THR A 7 4.87 22.61 11.14
N THR A 8 5.48 22.14 10.05
CA THR A 8 4.77 21.34 9.04
C THR A 8 4.07 20.22 9.80
N PRO A 9 2.75 20.04 9.62
CA PRO A 9 2.03 19.02 10.38
C PRO A 9 2.66 17.66 10.14
N ALA A 10 3.07 16.99 11.21
CA ALA A 10 3.65 15.67 11.15
C ALA A 10 2.64 14.70 10.53
N ILE A 11 3.00 14.14 9.39
CA ILE A 11 2.28 13.03 8.78
C ILE A 11 3.05 11.76 9.14
N ASP A 12 2.41 10.87 9.86
CA ASP A 12 2.93 9.54 10.18
C ASP A 12 2.34 8.51 9.24
N VAL A 13 3.16 7.56 8.78
CA VAL A 13 2.74 6.42 7.96
C VAL A 13 3.23 5.15 8.65
N ALA A 14 2.31 4.26 8.98
CA ALA A 14 2.63 3.04 9.71
C ALA A 14 1.88 1.83 9.16
N VAL A 15 2.51 0.65 9.26
CA VAL A 15 1.82 -0.63 9.05
C VAL A 15 0.78 -0.79 10.16
N THR A 16 -0.45 -1.07 9.75
CA THR A 16 -1.59 -1.11 10.66
C THR A 16 -2.45 -2.34 10.33
N ASP A 17 -2.92 -3.04 11.36
CA ASP A 17 -3.85 -4.16 11.14
C ASP A 17 -5.15 -3.63 10.49
N PRO A 18 -5.67 -4.26 9.43
CA PRO A 18 -6.92 -3.86 8.78
C PRO A 18 -8.12 -3.79 9.73
N ARG A 19 -8.06 -4.51 10.86
CA ARG A 19 -9.12 -4.57 11.88
C ARG A 19 -9.05 -3.44 12.90
N ASP A 20 -7.93 -2.71 12.94
CA ASP A 20 -7.77 -1.54 13.80
C ASP A 20 -8.82 -0.46 13.46
N PRO A 21 -9.37 0.25 14.45
CA PRO A 21 -10.37 1.29 14.23
C PRO A 21 -9.93 2.38 13.25
N VAL A 22 -8.66 2.81 13.27
CA VAL A 22 -8.14 3.82 12.35
C VAL A 22 -8.06 3.29 10.92
N ALA A 23 -7.66 2.04 10.74
CA ALA A 23 -7.65 1.37 9.44
C ALA A 23 -9.07 1.20 8.90
N ARG A 24 -9.99 0.75 9.74
CA ARG A 24 -11.41 0.61 9.39
C ARG A 24 -12.05 1.92 8.93
N HIS A 25 -11.66 3.04 9.54
CA HIS A 25 -12.10 4.36 9.10
C HIS A 25 -11.65 4.63 7.67
N CYS A 26 -10.36 4.47 7.37
CA CYS A 26 -9.81 4.68 6.04
C CYS A 26 -10.43 3.77 4.99
N LEU A 27 -10.60 2.48 5.29
CA LEU A 27 -11.18 1.50 4.37
C LEU A 27 -12.66 1.81 4.07
N ARG A 28 -13.45 2.19 5.07
CA ARG A 28 -14.84 2.62 4.85
C ARG A 28 -14.92 3.87 3.99
N ALA A 29 -14.06 4.86 4.24
CA ALA A 29 -14.01 6.09 3.46
C ALA A 29 -13.59 5.81 2.00
N TYR A 30 -12.62 4.93 1.79
CA TYR A 30 -12.22 4.46 0.47
C TYR A 30 -13.40 3.85 -0.30
N PHE A 31 -14.10 2.88 0.28
CA PHE A 31 -15.24 2.23 -0.38
C PHE A 31 -16.40 3.18 -0.63
N ALA A 32 -16.68 4.09 0.30
CA ALA A 32 -17.70 5.12 0.12
C ALA A 32 -17.37 6.06 -1.06
N GLU A 33 -16.09 6.42 -1.22
CA GLU A 33 -15.65 7.24 -2.36
C GLU A 33 -15.80 6.50 -3.69
N LEU A 34 -15.44 5.20 -3.76
CA LEU A 34 -15.66 4.40 -4.97
C LEU A 34 -17.14 4.32 -5.32
N ALA A 35 -18.01 4.07 -4.33
CA ALA A 35 -19.44 4.00 -4.54
C ALA A 35 -20.03 5.33 -5.07
N ALA A 36 -19.49 6.46 -4.62
CA ALA A 36 -19.93 7.79 -5.07
C ALA A 36 -19.38 8.17 -6.45
N ARG A 37 -18.19 7.70 -6.82
CA ARG A 37 -17.49 8.13 -8.05
C ARG A 37 -17.70 7.21 -9.25
N PHE A 38 -18.00 5.93 -9.01
CA PHE A 38 -18.18 4.99 -10.12
C PHE A 38 -19.59 5.08 -10.71
N ALA A 39 -19.65 5.09 -12.02
CA ALA A 39 -20.92 4.99 -12.73
C ALA A 39 -21.59 3.64 -12.38
N GLY A 40 -22.79 3.69 -11.80
CA GLY A 40 -23.49 2.50 -11.31
C GLY A 40 -23.10 2.05 -9.91
N GLY A 41 -22.25 2.81 -9.20
CA GLY A 41 -21.82 2.51 -7.84
C GLY A 41 -20.70 1.45 -7.77
N PHE A 42 -20.36 1.04 -6.56
CA PHE A 42 -19.34 0.04 -6.28
C PHE A 42 -19.85 -1.00 -5.28
N ASP A 43 -19.75 -2.26 -5.62
CA ASP A 43 -20.07 -3.40 -4.77
C ASP A 43 -18.78 -4.17 -4.47
N PRO A 44 -18.26 -4.13 -3.22
CA PRO A 44 -17.05 -4.86 -2.84
C PRO A 44 -17.13 -6.37 -3.09
N GLY A 45 -18.33 -6.95 -3.02
CA GLY A 45 -18.54 -8.38 -3.26
C GLY A 45 -18.35 -8.82 -4.71
N ARG A 46 -18.31 -7.87 -5.66
CA ARG A 46 -18.05 -8.12 -7.08
C ARG A 46 -16.63 -7.81 -7.51
N SER A 47 -15.88 -7.09 -6.70
CA SER A 47 -14.50 -6.72 -6.96
C SER A 47 -13.56 -7.85 -6.61
N ILE A 48 -12.45 -8.00 -7.35
CA ILE A 48 -11.33 -8.84 -6.97
C ILE A 48 -10.61 -8.19 -5.80
N SER A 49 -11.15 -8.42 -4.61
CA SER A 49 -10.71 -7.77 -3.39
C SER A 49 -9.57 -8.55 -2.74
N ALA A 50 -8.88 -7.89 -1.82
CA ALA A 50 -8.02 -8.53 -0.84
C ALA A 50 -8.80 -8.61 0.48
N ASP A 51 -8.82 -9.78 1.11
CA ASP A 51 -9.37 -9.96 2.44
C ASP A 51 -8.44 -9.37 3.51
N ASP A 52 -8.94 -9.16 4.72
CA ASP A 52 -8.13 -8.60 5.81
C ASP A 52 -6.89 -9.47 6.11
N ASP A 53 -7.00 -10.79 5.99
CA ASP A 53 -5.88 -11.72 6.18
C ASP A 53 -4.81 -11.63 5.09
N GLU A 54 -5.17 -11.15 3.90
CA GLU A 54 -4.23 -10.91 2.80
C GLU A 54 -3.51 -9.55 2.93
N LEU A 55 -3.96 -8.69 3.84
CA LEU A 55 -3.39 -7.37 4.12
C LEU A 55 -2.62 -7.32 5.44
N VAL A 56 -2.22 -8.47 5.96
CA VAL A 56 -1.33 -8.60 7.11
C VAL A 56 -0.10 -9.43 6.74
N PRO A 57 1.08 -9.19 7.36
CA PRO A 57 2.26 -10.00 7.10
C PRO A 57 2.03 -11.49 7.44
N PRO A 58 2.58 -12.45 6.65
CA PRO A 58 3.46 -12.25 5.50
C PRO A 58 2.76 -12.07 4.15
N ALA A 59 1.42 -12.21 4.08
CA ALA A 59 0.66 -12.19 2.82
C ALA A 59 0.57 -10.79 2.19
N GLY A 60 0.67 -9.76 3.00
CA GLY A 60 0.63 -8.37 2.57
C GLY A 60 0.75 -7.41 3.75
N LEU A 61 0.33 -6.19 3.55
CA LEU A 61 0.23 -5.18 4.61
C LEU A 61 -0.73 -4.05 4.24
N LEU A 62 -1.19 -3.34 5.24
CA LEU A 62 -1.91 -2.09 5.08
C LEU A 62 -1.09 -0.97 5.74
N LEU A 63 -0.84 0.09 4.98
CA LEU A 63 -0.31 1.34 5.51
C LEU A 63 -1.45 2.30 5.80
N VAL A 64 -1.42 2.91 6.97
CA VAL A 64 -2.30 4.03 7.33
C VAL A 64 -1.45 5.27 7.55
N ALA A 65 -1.88 6.36 6.95
CA ALA A 65 -1.33 7.68 7.20
C ALA A 65 -2.25 8.44 8.15
N THR A 66 -1.65 9.07 9.16
CA THR A 66 -2.34 9.98 10.06
C THR A 66 -1.73 11.38 9.96
N ARG A 67 -2.56 12.39 10.16
CA ARG A 67 -2.15 13.80 10.25
C ARG A 67 -2.70 14.40 11.53
N HIS A 68 -1.83 14.85 12.42
CA HIS A 68 -2.23 15.28 13.77
C HIS A 68 -3.02 14.19 14.55
N GLY A 69 -2.69 12.92 14.34
CA GLY A 69 -3.39 11.80 14.96
C GLY A 69 -4.69 11.36 14.27
N GLU A 70 -5.19 12.13 13.30
CA GLU A 70 -6.42 11.80 12.56
C GLU A 70 -6.13 11.01 11.27
N PRO A 71 -6.99 10.05 10.90
CA PRO A 71 -6.85 9.29 9.66
C PRO A 71 -6.78 10.22 8.44
N ALA A 72 -5.73 10.12 7.64
CA ALA A 72 -5.50 10.98 6.48
C ALA A 72 -5.39 10.22 5.16
N GLY A 73 -5.13 8.92 5.20
CA GLY A 73 -5.03 8.10 4.00
C GLY A 73 -4.64 6.67 4.30
N CYS A 74 -4.72 5.82 3.29
CA CYS A 74 -4.24 4.44 3.35
C CYS A 74 -3.77 3.94 1.99
N GLY A 75 -3.07 2.81 2.01
CA GLY A 75 -2.73 2.02 0.84
C GLY A 75 -2.33 0.61 1.28
N ALA A 76 -2.66 -0.37 0.48
CA ALA A 76 -2.39 -1.77 0.79
C ALA A 76 -1.44 -2.40 -0.23
N LEU A 77 -0.73 -3.42 0.22
CA LEU A 77 0.13 -4.27 -0.58
C LEU A 77 -0.30 -5.72 -0.37
N LYS A 78 -0.57 -6.43 -1.48
CA LYS A 78 -0.78 -7.87 -1.49
C LYS A 78 0.44 -8.51 -2.16
N LEU A 79 1.04 -9.51 -1.52
CA LEU A 79 2.23 -10.19 -1.98
C LEU A 79 1.87 -11.52 -2.61
N HIS A 80 2.55 -11.87 -3.71
CA HIS A 80 2.41 -13.14 -4.40
C HIS A 80 3.73 -13.92 -4.35
N ALA A 81 3.63 -15.25 -4.31
CA ALA A 81 4.80 -16.12 -4.20
C ALA A 81 5.76 -16.06 -5.40
N ASP A 82 5.29 -15.54 -6.54
CA ASP A 82 6.06 -15.39 -7.77
C ASP A 82 6.86 -14.09 -7.88
N GLY A 83 6.96 -13.33 -6.80
CA GLY A 83 7.69 -12.06 -6.77
C GLY A 83 6.90 -10.86 -7.28
N ARG A 84 5.62 -11.04 -7.60
CA ARG A 84 4.72 -9.92 -7.89
C ARG A 84 4.08 -9.39 -6.62
N ALA A 85 3.81 -8.10 -6.60
CA ALA A 85 3.02 -7.47 -5.54
C ALA A 85 1.96 -6.55 -6.16
N GLU A 86 0.79 -6.48 -5.54
CA GLU A 86 -0.32 -5.64 -5.98
C GLU A 86 -0.58 -4.52 -4.99
N ILE A 87 -0.65 -3.28 -5.49
CA ILE A 87 -1.09 -2.13 -4.71
C ILE A 87 -2.61 -2.08 -4.78
N LYS A 88 -3.23 -1.99 -3.62
CA LYS A 88 -4.66 -1.95 -3.42
C LYS A 88 -5.06 -0.81 -2.48
N ARG A 89 -6.32 -0.38 -2.54
CA ARG A 89 -6.94 0.48 -1.52
C ARG A 89 -6.22 1.82 -1.27
N MET A 90 -5.64 2.39 -2.33
CA MET A 90 -5.03 3.73 -2.26
C MET A 90 -6.11 4.80 -2.08
N TRP A 91 -6.04 5.50 -0.95
CA TRP A 91 -6.97 6.57 -0.63
C TRP A 91 -6.30 7.69 0.15
N VAL A 92 -6.69 8.92 -0.12
CA VAL A 92 -6.27 10.10 0.62
C VAL A 92 -7.51 10.91 0.98
N ALA A 93 -7.65 11.24 2.26
CA ALA A 93 -8.75 12.04 2.76
C ALA A 93 -8.82 13.38 2.02
N PRO A 94 -10.04 13.87 1.67
CA PRO A 94 -10.20 15.13 0.92
C PRO A 94 -9.40 16.30 1.52
N GLY A 95 -9.39 16.45 2.84
CA GLY A 95 -8.65 17.51 3.54
C GLY A 95 -7.11 17.35 3.56
N ALA A 96 -6.60 16.19 3.10
CA ALA A 96 -5.17 15.92 3.01
C ALA A 96 -4.65 15.83 1.56
N ARG A 97 -5.51 16.09 0.57
CA ARG A 97 -5.14 16.11 -0.85
C ARG A 97 -4.30 17.35 -1.18
N GLY A 98 -3.47 17.26 -2.21
CA GLY A 98 -2.59 18.35 -2.62
C GLY A 98 -1.36 18.55 -1.73
N LEU A 99 -1.19 17.74 -0.69
CA LEU A 99 -0.04 17.78 0.24
C LEU A 99 1.02 16.70 -0.06
N GLY A 100 0.93 16.00 -1.19
CA GLY A 100 1.87 14.95 -1.57
C GLY A 100 1.67 13.62 -0.83
N LEU A 101 0.61 13.48 -0.03
CA LEU A 101 0.38 12.26 0.77
C LEU A 101 0.20 11.00 -0.07
N GLY A 102 -0.50 11.09 -1.20
CA GLY A 102 -0.67 9.95 -2.11
C GLY A 102 0.67 9.42 -2.63
N ARG A 103 1.59 10.32 -3.00
CA ARG A 103 2.95 9.94 -3.41
C ARG A 103 3.74 9.34 -2.26
N ARG A 104 3.63 9.90 -1.06
CA ARG A 104 4.31 9.38 0.13
C ARG A 104 3.85 7.96 0.46
N LEU A 105 2.54 7.70 0.42
CA LEU A 105 1.99 6.35 0.60
C LEU A 105 2.48 5.39 -0.49
N LEU A 106 2.44 5.80 -1.76
CA LEU A 106 2.91 4.99 -2.88
C LEU A 106 4.39 4.62 -2.73
N THR A 107 5.25 5.60 -2.42
CA THR A 107 6.68 5.36 -2.18
C THR A 107 6.91 4.42 -1.00
N ALA A 108 6.15 4.56 0.08
CA ALA A 108 6.24 3.66 1.23
C ALA A 108 5.85 2.22 0.85
N LEU A 109 4.79 2.03 0.05
CA LEU A 109 4.39 0.70 -0.45
C LEU A 109 5.47 0.11 -1.38
N GLU A 110 6.08 0.91 -2.23
CA GLU A 110 7.19 0.48 -3.10
C GLU A 110 8.39 0.01 -2.26
N THR A 111 8.73 0.75 -1.21
CA THR A 111 9.80 0.39 -0.28
C THR A 111 9.50 -0.92 0.46
N GLU A 112 8.27 -1.09 0.93
CA GLU A 112 7.82 -2.31 1.61
C GLU A 112 7.81 -3.52 0.67
N ALA A 113 7.42 -3.33 -0.59
CA ALA A 113 7.46 -4.37 -1.61
C ALA A 113 8.90 -4.81 -1.91
N ALA A 114 9.81 -3.86 -2.15
CA ALA A 114 11.23 -4.14 -2.38
C ALA A 114 11.88 -4.88 -1.21
N ALA A 115 11.60 -4.45 0.02
CA ALA A 115 12.10 -5.09 1.24
C ALA A 115 11.60 -6.53 1.44
N ARG A 116 10.51 -6.91 0.76
CA ARG A 116 9.93 -8.27 0.78
C ARG A 116 10.25 -9.07 -0.47
N GLY A 117 11.17 -8.59 -1.31
CA GLY A 117 11.66 -9.29 -2.48
C GLY A 117 10.73 -9.22 -3.70
N ALA A 118 9.78 -8.30 -3.72
CA ALA A 118 8.99 -8.08 -4.92
C ALA A 118 9.85 -7.49 -6.04
N THR A 119 9.66 -8.01 -7.25
CA THR A 119 10.37 -7.56 -8.46
C THR A 119 9.48 -6.74 -9.39
N VAL A 120 8.16 -6.87 -9.24
CA VAL A 120 7.16 -6.13 -10.03
C VAL A 120 6.01 -5.70 -9.13
N LEU A 121 5.65 -4.44 -9.22
CA LEU A 121 4.42 -3.89 -8.66
C LEU A 121 3.36 -3.75 -9.74
N ARG A 122 2.15 -4.14 -9.42
CA ARG A 122 0.96 -4.06 -10.26
C ARG A 122 -0.16 -3.32 -9.55
N LEU A 123 -1.02 -2.71 -10.32
CA LEU A 123 -2.28 -2.16 -9.83
C LEU A 123 -3.28 -2.04 -10.98
N GLU A 124 -4.55 -2.06 -10.65
CA GLU A 124 -5.63 -1.69 -11.55
C GLU A 124 -6.41 -0.51 -10.95
N THR A 125 -7.05 0.28 -11.82
CA THR A 125 -7.82 1.45 -11.38
C THR A 125 -8.95 1.80 -12.35
N ASN A 126 -9.91 2.58 -11.85
CA ASN A 126 -11.05 3.06 -12.62
C ASN A 126 -10.74 4.41 -13.28
N ARG A 127 -11.27 4.64 -14.48
CA ARG A 127 -11.13 5.90 -15.21
C ARG A 127 -11.66 7.12 -14.43
N ALA A 128 -12.61 6.91 -13.52
CA ALA A 128 -13.15 7.98 -12.67
C ALA A 128 -12.11 8.54 -11.66
N LEU A 129 -11.03 7.82 -11.42
CA LEU A 129 -9.96 8.19 -10.46
C LEU A 129 -8.78 8.86 -11.18
N GLY A 130 -9.05 9.97 -11.88
CA GLY A 130 -8.05 10.65 -12.72
C GLY A 130 -6.80 11.12 -11.96
N GLU A 131 -6.94 11.54 -10.71
CA GLU A 131 -5.80 11.92 -9.86
C GLU A 131 -4.90 10.73 -9.52
N ALA A 132 -5.48 9.55 -9.28
CA ALA A 132 -4.72 8.32 -9.05
C ALA A 132 -3.95 7.90 -10.32
N ILE A 133 -4.60 7.94 -11.49
CA ILE A 133 -3.96 7.65 -12.77
C ILE A 133 -2.76 8.58 -13.03
N ARG A 134 -2.91 9.88 -12.76
CA ARG A 134 -1.80 10.83 -12.89
C ARG A 134 -0.67 10.53 -11.91
N LEU A 135 -1.00 10.17 -10.68
CA LEU A 135 -0.01 9.76 -9.67
C LEU A 135 0.80 8.57 -10.14
N TYR A 136 0.16 7.50 -10.60
CA TYR A 136 0.85 6.28 -11.04
C TYR A 136 1.76 6.55 -12.24
N ARG A 137 1.25 7.23 -13.27
CA ARG A 137 2.07 7.61 -14.44
C ARG A 137 3.28 8.45 -14.05
N SER A 138 3.10 9.44 -13.18
CA SER A 138 4.21 10.29 -12.70
C SER A 138 5.19 9.57 -11.77
N ALA A 139 4.81 8.43 -11.21
CA ALA A 139 5.66 7.56 -10.40
C ALA A 139 6.40 6.49 -11.23
N GLY A 140 6.23 6.48 -12.55
CA GLY A 140 6.92 5.58 -13.46
C GLY A 140 6.20 4.26 -13.74
N TYR A 141 4.93 4.15 -13.34
CA TYR A 141 4.10 3.01 -13.75
C TYR A 141 3.73 3.13 -15.22
N ARG A 142 3.86 2.02 -15.94
CA ARG A 142 3.47 1.91 -17.35
C ARG A 142 2.15 1.18 -17.46
N GLU A 143 1.27 1.66 -18.32
CA GLU A 143 0.02 1.01 -18.64
C GLU A 143 0.27 -0.27 -19.42
N VAL A 144 -0.40 -1.35 -19.02
CA VAL A 144 -0.26 -2.69 -19.60
C VAL A 144 -1.63 -3.28 -19.94
N ALA A 145 -1.65 -4.39 -20.67
CA ALA A 145 -2.88 -5.14 -20.89
C ALA A 145 -3.47 -5.65 -19.55
N ALA A 146 -4.78 -5.84 -19.52
CA ALA A 146 -5.46 -6.41 -18.37
C ALA A 146 -4.83 -7.74 -17.95
N PHE A 147 -4.45 -7.85 -16.69
CA PHE A 147 -3.87 -9.07 -16.11
C PHE A 147 -4.86 -9.80 -15.19
N ASN A 148 -6.04 -9.25 -15.00
CA ASN A 148 -7.16 -9.85 -14.26
C ASN A 148 -8.48 -9.33 -14.82
N ASP A 149 -9.59 -9.94 -14.37
CA ASP A 149 -10.96 -9.61 -14.79
C ASP A 149 -11.67 -8.70 -13.76
N GLU A 150 -10.95 -7.74 -13.15
CA GLU A 150 -11.55 -6.78 -12.22
C GLU A 150 -12.66 -5.97 -12.90
N PRO A 151 -13.94 -6.14 -12.52
CA PRO A 151 -15.07 -5.58 -13.27
C PRO A 151 -15.13 -4.05 -13.21
N TYR A 152 -14.47 -3.44 -12.24
CA TYR A 152 -14.44 -1.98 -12.07
C TYR A 152 -13.20 -1.32 -12.67
N ALA A 153 -12.23 -2.11 -13.14
CA ALA A 153 -10.99 -1.57 -13.71
C ALA A 153 -11.19 -1.16 -15.18
N HIS A 154 -10.46 -0.11 -15.56
CA HIS A 154 -10.35 0.37 -16.94
C HIS A 154 -8.89 0.55 -17.35
N HIS A 155 -7.97 0.56 -16.37
CA HIS A 155 -6.54 0.75 -16.55
C HIS A 155 -5.78 -0.21 -15.66
N TRP A 156 -4.73 -0.84 -16.21
CA TRP A 156 -3.80 -1.73 -15.53
C TRP A 156 -2.39 -1.18 -15.68
N PHE A 157 -1.64 -1.18 -14.59
CA PHE A 157 -0.31 -0.60 -14.56
C PHE A 157 0.69 -1.57 -13.93
N GLU A 158 1.93 -1.48 -14.40
CA GLU A 158 3.07 -2.19 -13.82
C GLU A 158 4.29 -1.27 -13.67
N LYS A 159 5.10 -1.57 -12.67
CA LYS A 159 6.40 -0.97 -12.44
C LYS A 159 7.38 -2.03 -11.95
N PRO A 160 8.56 -2.22 -12.61
CA PRO A 160 9.66 -3.00 -12.07
C PRO A 160 10.14 -2.39 -10.75
N VAL A 161 10.51 -3.25 -9.80
CA VAL A 161 11.09 -2.86 -8.51
C VAL A 161 12.40 -3.62 -8.34
N GLU A 162 13.44 -2.90 -7.98
CA GLU A 162 14.71 -3.53 -7.57
C GLU A 162 14.55 -4.03 -6.13
N PRO A 163 14.67 -5.34 -5.88
CA PRO A 163 14.65 -5.85 -4.52
C PRO A 163 15.79 -5.21 -3.73
N THR A 164 15.50 -4.80 -2.52
CA THR A 164 16.56 -4.32 -1.63
C THR A 164 17.24 -5.53 -1.04
N ASP A 165 18.49 -5.79 -1.42
CA ASP A 165 19.31 -6.79 -0.77
C ASP A 165 19.44 -6.42 0.71
N ARG A 166 18.86 -7.23 1.56
CA ARG A 166 19.16 -7.18 2.98
C ARG A 166 20.56 -7.78 3.14
N GLU A 167 21.60 -6.99 2.89
CA GLU A 167 22.93 -7.36 3.37
C GLU A 167 22.90 -7.44 4.89
N GLY A 168 22.96 -8.68 5.34
CA GLY A 168 23.56 -9.08 6.60
C GLY A 168 23.18 -8.31 7.86
N ASN A 169 21.97 -8.54 8.37
CA ASN A 169 21.80 -8.59 9.81
C ASN A 169 20.63 -9.53 10.14
N ASP A 170 20.88 -10.83 10.01
CA ASP A 170 20.05 -11.85 10.65
C ASP A 170 20.53 -11.97 12.10
N PRO A 171 19.78 -11.47 13.10
CA PRO A 171 20.18 -11.58 14.50
C PRO A 171 19.94 -12.98 15.07
N TRP A 172 19.55 -13.95 14.24
CA TRP A 172 19.31 -15.31 14.69
C TRP A 172 20.37 -16.28 14.16
N THR A 173 21.48 -16.40 14.89
CA THR A 173 22.40 -17.54 14.77
C THR A 173 21.92 -18.60 15.78
N PRO A 174 21.51 -19.81 15.33
CA PRO A 174 21.18 -20.88 16.27
C PRO A 174 22.41 -21.28 17.08
N PRO A 175 22.28 -21.58 18.38
CA PRO A 175 23.41 -22.01 19.19
C PRO A 175 23.95 -23.34 18.64
N THR A 176 25.24 -23.36 18.36
CA THR A 176 25.96 -24.57 18.02
C THR A 176 25.88 -25.56 19.19
N SER A 177 25.29 -26.73 18.95
CA SER A 177 25.26 -27.82 19.90
C SER A 177 26.71 -28.27 20.24
N PRO A 178 27.07 -28.45 21.50
CA PRO A 178 28.37 -29.00 21.83
C PRO A 178 28.45 -30.46 21.40
N SER A 179 29.50 -30.76 20.65
CA SER A 179 29.88 -32.12 20.25
C SER A 179 30.12 -32.96 21.51
N ALA A 180 29.36 -34.03 21.68
CA ALA A 180 29.60 -35.03 22.70
C ALA A 180 30.84 -35.85 22.32
N SER A 181 31.96 -35.60 22.96
CA SER A 181 33.12 -36.49 22.93
C SER A 181 32.76 -37.76 23.70
N ARG A 182 32.73 -38.89 23.03
CA ARG A 182 32.74 -40.21 23.66
C ARG A 182 34.19 -40.59 23.92
N THR A 183 34.49 -40.89 25.15
CA THR A 183 35.63 -41.72 25.59
C THR A 183 35.09 -43.11 25.85
#